data_4c65f91942fa024e0b5c96aaff2ebb7b
#
_entry.id   4c65f91942fa024e0b5c96aaff2ebb7b
#
_cell.length_a   1.000
_cell.length_b   1.000
_cell.length_c   1.000
_cell.angle_alpha   90.00
_cell.angle_beta   90.00
_cell.angle_gamma   90.00
#
_symmetry.space_group_name_H-M   'P 1'
#
loop_
_entity.id
_entity.type
_entity.pdbx_description
1 polymer ?
#
loop_
_entity_poly.entity_id
_entity_poly.type
_entity_poly.pdbx_seq_one_letter_code
_entity_poly.pdbx_strand_id
1 'polypeptide(L)'
;MKNLLSLLFLLSSGIIFSQVTLDYYLDQTHPYDNKIPTPVELLGYEVGTWHVSHDKLINYMYKLAEASDRISIETRGNTYEGRPILLLTITSPENHKNIESIQKEHLQLSDPNGSSVSIAAQPLIVYQGFSIHGNEPSGANAGLLAAYHLAASQAPETIQMLKDLVILFDPSFNPDGLQRFAY
;
A
#
# COMPACT_ATOMS: atom_id res chain seq x y z
N MET A 1 -27.52 -14.62 45.78
CA MET A 1 -27.94 -14.35 44.39
C MET A 1 -27.32 -13.07 43.82
N LYS A 2 -27.30 -11.92 44.51
CA LYS A 2 -26.72 -10.66 43.99
C LYS A 2 -25.23 -10.80 43.65
N ASN A 3 -24.43 -11.48 44.46
CA ASN A 3 -22.98 -11.65 44.24
C ASN A 3 -22.66 -12.60 43.08
N LEU A 4 -23.54 -13.57 42.77
CA LEU A 4 -23.39 -14.48 41.66
C LEU A 4 -23.64 -13.80 40.32
N LEU A 5 -24.63 -12.89 40.25
CA LEU A 5 -24.88 -12.05 39.07
C LEU A 5 -23.72 -11.09 38.79
N SER A 6 -23.12 -10.47 39.84
CA SER A 6 -21.97 -9.59 39.69
C SER A 6 -20.72 -10.35 39.22
N LEU A 7 -20.54 -11.58 39.65
CA LEU A 7 -19.44 -12.45 39.20
C LEU A 7 -19.63 -12.87 37.72
N LEU A 8 -20.87 -13.21 37.31
CA LEU A 8 -21.19 -13.49 35.91
C LEU A 8 -20.94 -12.27 34.99
N PHE A 9 -21.29 -11.07 35.47
CA PHE A 9 -21.07 -9.83 34.71
C PHE A 9 -19.57 -9.49 34.57
N LEU A 10 -18.76 -9.74 35.61
CA LEU A 10 -17.29 -9.61 35.54
C LEU A 10 -16.64 -10.66 34.63
N LEU A 11 -17.16 -11.88 34.56
CA LEU A 11 -16.68 -12.92 33.66
C LEU A 11 -17.10 -12.69 32.19
N SER A 12 -18.23 -12.02 31.96
CA SER A 12 -18.69 -11.69 30.59
C SER A 12 -18.00 -10.46 29.99
N SER A 13 -17.38 -9.59 30.78
CA SER A 13 -16.64 -8.41 30.31
C SER A 13 -15.22 -8.72 29.85
N GLY A 14 -14.78 -9.98 29.93
CA GLY A 14 -13.37 -10.35 29.74
C GLY A 14 -12.94 -10.75 28.33
N ILE A 15 -13.84 -10.84 27.35
CA ILE A 15 -13.43 -11.35 26.01
C ILE A 15 -14.20 -10.62 24.93
N ILE A 16 -13.87 -9.37 24.69
CA ILE A 16 -14.17 -8.74 23.41
C ILE A 16 -12.82 -8.23 22.83
N PHE A 17 -11.98 -9.14 22.39
CA PHE A 17 -10.95 -8.81 21.43
C PHE A 17 -11.62 -8.91 20.04
N SER A 18 -12.20 -7.83 19.57
CA SER A 18 -12.49 -7.67 18.15
C SER A 18 -11.19 -7.30 17.46
N GLN A 19 -10.33 -8.29 17.24
CA GLN A 19 -9.18 -8.10 16.39
C GLN A 19 -9.69 -8.16 14.95
N VAL A 20 -9.59 -7.04 14.26
CA VAL A 20 -9.95 -6.93 12.85
C VAL A 20 -8.87 -7.64 12.05
N THR A 21 -9.27 -8.63 11.25
CA THR A 21 -8.37 -9.39 10.38
C THR A 21 -8.30 -8.78 8.98
N LEU A 22 -7.36 -9.26 8.17
CA LEU A 22 -7.18 -8.83 6.79
C LEU A 22 -8.48 -8.92 5.97
N ASP A 23 -9.31 -9.94 6.23
CA ASP A 23 -10.59 -10.19 5.56
C ASP A 23 -11.63 -9.08 5.76
N TYR A 24 -11.49 -8.28 6.81
CA TYR A 24 -12.36 -7.12 7.02
C TYR A 24 -12.08 -5.98 6.04
N TYR A 25 -10.82 -5.83 5.65
CA TYR A 25 -10.37 -4.71 4.81
C TYR A 25 -10.38 -5.04 3.33
N LEU A 26 -10.27 -6.31 2.97
CA LEU A 26 -10.10 -6.76 1.60
C LEU A 26 -11.36 -7.43 1.06
N ASP A 27 -11.63 -7.21 -0.22
CA ASP A 27 -12.72 -7.90 -0.91
C ASP A 27 -12.49 -9.41 -0.93
N GLN A 28 -13.46 -10.15 -0.39
CA GLN A 28 -13.42 -11.61 -0.32
C GLN A 28 -14.16 -12.28 -1.50
N THR A 29 -14.71 -11.51 -2.42
CA THR A 29 -15.46 -12.05 -3.57
C THR A 29 -14.54 -12.57 -4.68
N HIS A 30 -13.28 -12.10 -4.70
CA HIS A 30 -12.27 -12.52 -5.66
C HIS A 30 -11.00 -13.01 -4.95
N PRO A 31 -10.27 -13.97 -5.57
CA PRO A 31 -9.04 -14.47 -4.97
C PRO A 31 -7.91 -13.44 -5.01
N TYR A 32 -6.97 -13.61 -4.10
CA TYR A 32 -5.66 -12.95 -4.11
C TYR A 32 -4.60 -13.96 -4.53
N ASP A 33 -3.57 -13.50 -5.25
CA ASP A 33 -2.45 -14.37 -5.64
C ASP A 33 -1.68 -14.80 -4.39
N ASN A 34 -1.68 -16.09 -4.09
CA ASN A 34 -1.04 -16.67 -2.91
C ASN A 34 0.50 -16.66 -2.94
N LYS A 35 1.09 -16.26 -4.05
CA LYS A 35 2.54 -16.03 -4.15
C LYS A 35 2.97 -14.68 -3.59
N ILE A 36 2.02 -13.76 -3.46
CA ILE A 36 2.27 -12.43 -2.92
C ILE A 36 2.11 -12.46 -1.40
N PRO A 37 3.16 -12.16 -0.62
CA PRO A 37 3.10 -12.25 0.83
C PRO A 37 2.11 -11.22 1.40
N THR A 38 1.25 -11.68 2.32
CA THR A 38 0.35 -10.79 3.06
C THR A 38 1.14 -9.91 4.03
N PRO A 39 0.60 -8.73 4.40
CA PRO A 39 1.24 -7.92 5.44
C PRO A 39 1.45 -8.69 6.76
N VAL A 40 0.49 -9.54 7.14
CA VAL A 40 0.53 -10.34 8.38
C VAL A 40 1.69 -11.31 8.40
N GLU A 41 1.97 -11.97 7.27
CA GLU A 41 3.09 -12.92 7.17
C GLU A 41 4.45 -12.25 7.42
N LEU A 42 4.62 -10.99 7.00
CA LEU A 42 5.87 -10.26 7.21
C LEU A 42 5.93 -9.55 8.55
N LEU A 43 4.82 -8.95 8.98
CA LEU A 43 4.75 -8.18 10.23
C LEU A 43 4.68 -9.08 11.46
N GLY A 44 4.06 -10.28 11.34
CA GLY A 44 3.78 -11.18 12.46
C GLY A 44 2.59 -10.77 13.32
N TYR A 45 1.80 -9.77 12.88
CA TYR A 45 0.59 -9.29 13.53
C TYR A 45 -0.37 -8.67 12.50
N GLU A 46 -1.66 -8.58 12.85
CA GLU A 46 -2.70 -7.98 12.00
C GLU A 46 -2.46 -6.48 11.79
N VAL A 47 -2.69 -6.01 10.57
CA VAL A 47 -2.58 -4.58 10.23
C VAL A 47 -3.55 -3.77 11.09
N GLY A 48 -3.06 -2.69 11.68
CA GLY A 48 -3.82 -1.86 12.61
C GLY A 48 -3.68 -2.25 14.08
N THR A 49 -3.07 -3.41 14.40
CA THR A 49 -2.75 -3.78 15.80
C THR A 49 -1.72 -2.84 16.40
N TRP A 50 -0.72 -2.47 15.60
CA TRP A 50 0.35 -1.56 16.00
C TRP A 50 0.53 -0.46 14.97
N HIS A 51 1.08 0.66 15.42
CA HIS A 51 1.62 1.68 14.53
C HIS A 51 2.84 1.10 13.82
N VAL A 52 2.72 0.81 12.51
CA VAL A 52 3.83 0.23 11.75
C VAL A 52 5.02 1.20 11.70
N SER A 53 6.23 0.71 12.00
CA SER A 53 7.45 1.49 11.88
C SER A 53 7.93 1.60 10.44
N HIS A 54 8.72 2.62 10.14
CA HIS A 54 9.21 2.86 8.78
C HIS A 54 10.04 1.68 8.24
N ASP A 55 10.90 1.09 9.06
CA ASP A 55 11.72 -0.06 8.68
C ASP A 55 10.89 -1.28 8.30
N LYS A 56 9.81 -1.57 9.02
CA LYS A 56 8.87 -2.65 8.69
C LYS A 56 8.09 -2.35 7.41
N LEU A 57 7.63 -1.09 7.27
CA LEU A 57 6.90 -0.65 6.09
C LEU A 57 7.74 -0.82 4.82
N ILE A 58 8.97 -0.29 4.79
CA ILE A 58 9.83 -0.40 3.61
C ILE A 58 10.27 -1.84 3.32
N ASN A 59 10.52 -2.65 4.36
CA ASN A 59 10.82 -4.06 4.17
C ASN A 59 9.67 -4.77 3.47
N TYR A 60 8.42 -4.48 3.87
CA TYR A 60 7.25 -5.02 3.20
C TYR A 60 7.15 -4.56 1.75
N MET A 61 7.38 -3.28 1.45
CA MET A 61 7.34 -2.75 0.07
C MET A 61 8.38 -3.42 -0.84
N TYR A 62 9.60 -3.66 -0.34
CA TYR A 62 10.61 -4.41 -1.09
C TYR A 62 10.16 -5.85 -1.36
N LYS A 63 9.56 -6.52 -0.37
CA LYS A 63 9.05 -7.90 -0.55
C LYS A 63 7.90 -7.98 -1.54
N LEU A 64 7.02 -6.99 -1.56
CA LEU A 64 5.99 -6.90 -2.58
C LEU A 64 6.58 -6.73 -3.99
N ALA A 65 7.56 -5.84 -4.14
CA ALA A 65 8.21 -5.60 -5.43
C ALA A 65 9.01 -6.83 -5.93
N GLU A 66 9.59 -7.61 -5.02
CA GLU A 66 10.25 -8.89 -5.36
C GLU A 66 9.25 -9.95 -5.82
N ALA A 67 8.03 -9.96 -5.25
CA ALA A 67 7.04 -11.02 -5.47
C ALA A 67 6.06 -10.72 -6.62
N SER A 68 5.83 -9.45 -6.96
CA SER A 68 4.81 -9.02 -7.92
C SER A 68 5.43 -8.37 -9.16
N ASP A 69 5.03 -8.84 -10.33
CA ASP A 69 5.38 -8.21 -11.62
C ASP A 69 4.57 -6.93 -11.92
N ARG A 70 3.65 -6.56 -11.01
CA ARG A 70 2.89 -5.30 -11.06
C ARG A 70 3.60 -4.14 -10.39
N ILE A 71 4.73 -4.37 -9.70
CA ILE A 71 5.40 -3.35 -8.89
C ILE A 71 6.87 -3.25 -9.27
N SER A 72 7.31 -2.04 -9.58
CA SER A 72 8.72 -1.67 -9.49
C SER A 72 8.93 -0.66 -8.37
N ILE A 73 10.14 -0.62 -7.80
CA ILE A 73 10.46 0.21 -6.63
C ILE A 73 11.78 0.95 -6.86
N GLU A 74 11.80 2.21 -6.48
CA GLU A 74 13.02 3.03 -6.49
C GLU A 74 13.17 3.82 -5.20
N THR A 75 14.40 4.18 -4.87
CA THR A 75 14.73 5.09 -3.78
C THR A 75 14.90 6.49 -4.36
N ARG A 76 14.07 7.46 -3.93
CA ARG A 76 14.10 8.86 -4.37
C ARG A 76 15.08 9.73 -3.58
N GLY A 77 15.89 9.12 -2.73
CA GLY A 77 16.83 9.77 -1.83
C GLY A 77 16.59 9.39 -0.39
N ASN A 78 17.20 10.13 0.52
CA ASN A 78 17.09 9.89 1.96
C ASN A 78 16.61 11.15 2.69
N THR A 79 15.94 10.93 3.81
CA THR A 79 15.58 11.99 4.76
C THR A 79 16.80 12.55 5.47
N TYR A 80 16.60 13.59 6.31
CA TYR A 80 17.65 14.14 7.17
C TYR A 80 18.23 13.12 8.17
N GLU A 81 17.41 12.15 8.60
CA GLU A 81 17.84 11.07 9.51
C GLU A 81 18.34 9.82 8.74
N GLY A 82 18.57 9.95 7.42
CA GLY A 82 19.15 8.90 6.58
C GLY A 82 18.22 7.77 6.16
N ARG A 83 16.89 7.92 6.36
CA ARG A 83 15.91 6.90 5.96
C ARG A 83 15.58 7.01 4.48
N PRO A 84 15.48 5.89 3.75
CA PRO A 84 15.12 5.92 2.34
C PRO A 84 13.70 6.43 2.13
N ILE A 85 13.54 7.27 1.10
CA ILE A 85 12.24 7.70 0.58
C ILE A 85 11.95 6.83 -0.63
N LEU A 86 10.91 5.99 -0.56
CA LEU A 86 10.57 5.06 -1.62
C LEU A 86 9.48 5.61 -2.52
N LEU A 87 9.57 5.24 -3.79
CA LEU A 87 8.46 5.36 -4.73
C LEU A 87 8.27 4.00 -5.43
N LEU A 88 7.05 3.49 -5.36
CA LEU A 88 6.64 2.33 -6.12
C LEU A 88 5.90 2.80 -7.37
N THR A 89 6.20 2.19 -8.50
CA THR A 89 5.34 2.29 -9.69
C THR A 89 4.50 1.03 -9.74
N ILE A 90 3.19 1.17 -9.61
CA ILE A 90 2.23 0.07 -9.60
C ILE A 90 1.33 0.18 -10.82
N THR A 91 1.38 -0.83 -11.69
CA THR A 91 0.63 -0.88 -12.95
C THR A 91 0.57 -2.31 -13.48
N SER A 92 -0.05 -2.54 -14.64
CA SER A 92 -0.02 -3.86 -15.28
C SER A 92 1.40 -4.26 -15.71
N PRO A 93 1.72 -5.57 -15.78
CA PRO A 93 3.00 -6.04 -16.31
C PRO A 93 3.26 -5.58 -17.75
N GLU A 94 2.22 -5.36 -18.54
CA GLU A 94 2.31 -4.83 -19.89
C GLU A 94 2.76 -3.37 -19.91
N ASN A 95 2.16 -2.54 -19.05
CA ASN A 95 2.58 -1.14 -18.90
C ASN A 95 4.02 -1.04 -18.39
N HIS A 96 4.45 -1.93 -17.48
CA HIS A 96 5.84 -1.97 -17.02
C HIS A 96 6.84 -2.19 -18.16
N LYS A 97 6.51 -3.06 -19.13
CA LYS A 97 7.37 -3.27 -20.32
C LYS A 97 7.49 -2.02 -21.19
N ASN A 98 6.49 -1.14 -21.15
CA ASN A 98 6.39 0.05 -21.97
C ASN A 98 6.56 1.35 -21.17
N ILE A 99 7.01 1.28 -19.90
CA ILE A 99 6.96 2.41 -18.96
C ILE A 99 7.73 3.64 -19.46
N GLU A 100 8.87 3.45 -20.12
CA GLU A 100 9.66 4.55 -20.69
C GLU A 100 8.92 5.27 -21.82
N SER A 101 8.20 4.53 -22.68
CA SER A 101 7.38 5.11 -23.74
C SER A 101 6.21 5.90 -23.15
N ILE A 102 5.52 5.32 -22.16
CA ILE A 102 4.44 5.98 -21.44
C ILE A 102 4.93 7.29 -20.82
N GLN A 103 6.06 7.26 -20.12
CA GLN A 103 6.65 8.45 -19.53
C GLN A 103 6.97 9.52 -20.57
N LYS A 104 7.62 9.13 -21.67
CA LYS A 104 7.98 10.06 -22.76
C LYS A 104 6.75 10.71 -23.40
N GLU A 105 5.70 9.95 -23.63
CA GLU A 105 4.46 10.45 -24.20
C GLU A 105 3.73 11.39 -23.24
N HIS A 106 3.70 11.08 -21.93
CA HIS A 106 3.17 11.98 -20.92
C HIS A 106 3.94 13.30 -20.81
N LEU A 107 5.27 13.28 -20.95
CA LEU A 107 6.08 14.50 -21.00
C LEU A 107 5.73 15.35 -22.23
N GLN A 108 5.43 14.72 -23.37
CA GLN A 108 4.98 15.45 -24.56
C GLN A 108 3.60 16.10 -24.39
N LEU A 109 2.68 15.50 -23.62
CA LEU A 109 1.38 16.10 -23.32
C LEU A 109 1.50 17.38 -22.49
N SER A 110 2.53 17.52 -21.68
CA SER A 110 2.80 18.69 -20.85
C SER A 110 3.70 19.73 -21.53
N ASP A 111 4.26 19.44 -22.70
CA ASP A 111 5.07 20.37 -23.48
C ASP A 111 4.17 21.23 -24.38
N PRO A 112 4.12 22.57 -24.19
CA PRO A 112 3.32 23.47 -25.03
C PRO A 112 3.73 23.48 -26.50
N ASN A 113 4.96 23.02 -26.80
CA ASN A 113 5.48 22.91 -28.17
C ASN A 113 5.50 21.45 -28.65
N GLY A 114 4.96 20.54 -27.85
CA GLY A 114 4.95 19.10 -28.13
C GLY A 114 4.07 18.72 -29.32
N SER A 115 4.37 17.59 -29.95
CA SER A 115 3.52 17.00 -30.97
C SER A 115 2.22 16.44 -30.36
N SER A 116 1.14 16.41 -31.13
CA SER A 116 -0.14 15.87 -30.69
C SER A 116 -0.04 14.38 -30.36
N VAL A 117 -0.01 14.04 -29.08
CA VAL A 117 -0.15 12.67 -28.58
C VAL A 117 -1.63 12.41 -28.30
N SER A 118 -2.12 11.23 -28.62
CA SER A 118 -3.52 10.85 -28.32
C SER A 118 -3.69 10.61 -26.82
N ILE A 119 -4.37 11.51 -26.12
CA ILE A 119 -4.68 11.39 -24.69
C ILE A 119 -5.50 10.10 -24.42
N ALA A 120 -6.40 9.74 -25.30
CA ALA A 120 -7.29 8.59 -25.14
C ALA A 120 -6.55 7.24 -25.18
N ALA A 121 -5.32 7.20 -25.68
CA ALA A 121 -4.50 5.99 -25.76
C ALA A 121 -3.53 5.84 -24.58
N GLN A 122 -3.46 6.83 -23.68
CA GLN A 122 -2.50 6.85 -22.58
C GLN A 122 -3.13 6.35 -21.29
N PRO A 123 -2.41 5.53 -20.49
CA PRO A 123 -2.82 5.26 -19.13
C PRO A 123 -2.78 6.54 -18.30
N LEU A 124 -3.73 6.72 -17.40
CA LEU A 124 -3.74 7.85 -16.48
C LEU A 124 -2.64 7.68 -15.43
N ILE A 125 -1.86 8.72 -15.17
CA ILE A 125 -0.88 8.75 -14.08
C ILE A 125 -1.56 9.26 -12.81
N VAL A 126 -1.53 8.44 -11.74
CA VAL A 126 -2.11 8.76 -10.43
C VAL A 126 -1.01 8.75 -9.38
N TYR A 127 -0.92 9.80 -8.58
CA TYR A 127 -0.02 9.85 -7.44
C TYR A 127 -0.79 9.57 -6.15
N GLN A 128 -0.36 8.55 -5.41
CA GLN A 128 -0.93 8.17 -4.10
C GLN A 128 0.16 8.23 -3.03
N GLY A 129 -0.04 9.11 -2.05
CA GLY A 129 0.91 9.26 -0.94
C GLY A 129 0.26 9.02 0.40
N PHE A 130 1.01 8.39 1.32
CA PHE A 130 0.57 7.97 2.63
C PHE A 130 1.46 8.55 3.73
N SER A 131 0.95 8.56 4.98
CA SER A 131 1.72 8.87 6.18
C SER A 131 2.50 10.19 6.14
N ILE A 132 1.80 11.30 5.85
CA ILE A 132 2.39 12.65 5.90
C ILE A 132 2.64 13.10 7.34
N HIS A 133 1.75 12.73 8.27
CA HIS A 133 1.90 13.00 9.71
C HIS A 133 2.30 11.73 10.44
N GLY A 134 3.55 11.72 10.96
CA GLY A 134 4.14 10.51 11.54
C GLY A 134 3.43 9.97 12.78
N ASN A 135 2.70 10.81 13.51
CA ASN A 135 1.91 10.42 14.69
C ASN A 135 0.51 9.88 14.35
N GLU A 136 0.16 9.80 13.06
CA GLU A 136 -1.11 9.26 12.59
C GLU A 136 -0.91 7.85 12.03
N PRO A 137 -1.27 6.77 12.76
CA PRO A 137 -0.96 5.39 12.35
C PRO A 137 -1.74 4.91 11.13
N SER A 138 -2.90 5.50 10.88
CA SER A 138 -3.82 5.04 9.83
C SER A 138 -3.21 5.08 8.44
N GLY A 139 -2.48 6.15 8.09
CA GLY A 139 -1.92 6.33 6.76
C GLY A 139 -0.93 5.24 6.37
N ALA A 140 0.06 4.94 7.22
CA ALA A 140 1.06 3.91 6.94
C ALA A 140 0.45 2.50 6.93
N ASN A 141 -0.47 2.21 7.86
CA ASN A 141 -1.18 0.92 7.88
C ASN A 141 -2.09 0.75 6.65
N ALA A 142 -2.79 1.82 6.21
CA ALA A 142 -3.58 1.79 4.98
C ALA A 142 -2.70 1.58 3.74
N GLY A 143 -1.49 2.16 3.71
CA GLY A 143 -0.52 1.96 2.65
C GLY A 143 -0.10 0.50 2.47
N LEU A 144 0.07 -0.25 3.58
CA LEU A 144 0.34 -1.71 3.52
C LEU A 144 -0.79 -2.47 2.82
N LEU A 145 -2.04 -2.18 3.21
CA LEU A 145 -3.23 -2.85 2.66
C LEU A 145 -3.46 -2.50 1.19
N ALA A 146 -3.33 -1.22 0.84
CA ALA A 146 -3.50 -0.75 -0.52
C ALA A 146 -2.44 -1.35 -1.46
N ALA A 147 -1.17 -1.36 -1.05
CA ALA A 147 -0.10 -1.95 -1.84
C ALA A 147 -0.30 -3.47 -2.03
N TYR A 148 -0.69 -4.20 -0.97
CA TYR A 148 -1.02 -5.63 -1.07
C TYR A 148 -2.19 -5.87 -2.02
N HIS A 149 -3.29 -5.12 -1.88
CA HIS A 149 -4.45 -5.26 -2.76
C HIS A 149 -4.06 -5.08 -4.23
N LEU A 150 -3.34 -4.01 -4.56
CA LEU A 150 -2.90 -3.73 -5.93
C LEU A 150 -1.94 -4.80 -6.48
N ALA A 151 -1.07 -5.35 -5.62
CA ALA A 151 -0.13 -6.40 -6.00
C ALA A 151 -0.80 -7.74 -6.25
N ALA A 152 -1.76 -8.14 -5.40
CA ALA A 152 -2.21 -9.52 -5.27
C ALA A 152 -3.64 -9.77 -5.79
N SER A 153 -4.52 -8.76 -5.83
CA SER A 153 -5.92 -8.95 -6.23
C SER A 153 -6.05 -9.50 -7.65
N GLN A 154 -6.88 -10.53 -7.80
CA GLN A 154 -7.24 -11.13 -9.09
C GLN A 154 -8.65 -10.71 -9.57
N ALA A 155 -9.24 -9.70 -8.92
CA ALA A 155 -10.51 -9.12 -9.34
C ALA A 155 -10.37 -8.52 -10.75
N PRO A 156 -11.30 -8.82 -11.67
CA PRO A 156 -11.26 -8.31 -13.05
C PRO A 156 -11.17 -6.78 -13.12
N GLU A 157 -11.87 -6.08 -12.23
CA GLU A 157 -11.84 -4.62 -12.13
C GLU A 157 -10.47 -4.09 -11.70
N THR A 158 -9.78 -4.75 -10.75
CA THR A 158 -8.41 -4.37 -10.35
C THR A 158 -7.43 -4.61 -11.49
N ILE A 159 -7.56 -5.75 -12.18
CA ILE A 159 -6.71 -6.07 -13.34
C ILE A 159 -6.91 -5.04 -14.46
N GLN A 160 -8.16 -4.66 -14.74
CA GLN A 160 -8.45 -3.65 -15.77
C GLN A 160 -7.95 -2.27 -15.34
N MET A 161 -8.20 -1.87 -14.10
CA MET A 161 -7.72 -0.61 -13.54
C MET A 161 -6.20 -0.48 -13.69
N LEU A 162 -5.44 -1.52 -13.42
CA LEU A 162 -3.97 -1.50 -13.56
C LEU A 162 -3.50 -1.42 -15.02
N LYS A 163 -4.31 -1.80 -16.00
CA LYS A 163 -4.03 -1.54 -17.41
C LYS A 163 -4.24 -0.07 -17.78
N ASP A 164 -5.24 0.55 -17.18
CA ASP A 164 -5.66 1.91 -17.48
C ASP A 164 -4.88 2.96 -16.65
N LEU A 165 -4.18 2.53 -15.59
CA LEU A 165 -3.46 3.42 -14.67
C LEU A 165 -1.98 3.05 -14.54
N VAL A 166 -1.17 4.08 -14.31
CA VAL A 166 0.16 3.98 -13.68
C VAL A 166 0.08 4.71 -12.34
N ILE A 167 0.19 3.97 -11.25
CA ILE A 167 0.10 4.51 -9.90
C ILE A 167 1.51 4.76 -9.38
N LEU A 168 1.85 6.02 -9.11
CA LEU A 168 3.05 6.42 -8.39
C LEU A 168 2.72 6.42 -6.90
N PHE A 169 3.18 5.41 -6.19
CA PHE A 169 2.78 5.11 -4.82
C PHE A 169 3.92 5.43 -3.84
N ASP A 170 3.71 6.41 -2.99
CA ASP A 170 4.63 6.77 -1.91
C ASP A 170 4.09 6.23 -0.57
N PRO A 171 4.71 5.20 0.01
CA PRO A 171 4.20 4.55 1.21
C PRO A 171 4.37 5.40 2.48
N SER A 172 5.25 6.39 2.47
CA SER A 172 5.49 7.30 3.59
C SER A 172 6.14 8.61 3.18
N PHE A 173 5.36 9.67 3.10
CA PHE A 173 5.87 11.03 2.87
C PHE A 173 6.81 11.53 3.95
N ASN A 174 6.68 11.03 5.19
CA ASN A 174 7.43 11.48 6.34
C ASN A 174 8.04 10.30 7.12
N PRO A 175 9.09 9.66 6.54
CA PRO A 175 9.75 8.52 7.18
C PRO A 175 10.28 8.81 8.58
N ASP A 176 10.84 10.00 8.82
CA ASP A 176 11.41 10.38 10.12
C ASP A 176 10.31 10.56 11.16
N GLY A 177 9.22 11.22 10.79
CA GLY A 177 8.06 11.34 11.66
C GLY A 177 7.41 10.00 11.97
N LEU A 178 7.23 9.13 10.96
CA LEU A 178 6.68 7.79 11.16
C LEU A 178 7.54 6.97 12.13
N GLN A 179 8.85 6.91 11.92
CA GLN A 179 9.76 6.14 12.77
C GLN A 179 9.82 6.67 14.21
N ARG A 180 9.62 7.99 14.41
CA ARG A 180 9.67 8.61 15.73
C ARG A 180 8.48 8.25 16.60
N PHE A 181 7.32 7.97 16.02
CA PHE A 181 6.08 7.68 16.74
C PHE A 181 5.67 6.21 16.71
N ALA A 182 6.29 5.39 15.85
CA ALA A 182 6.03 3.95 15.76
C ALA A 182 7.00 3.15 16.63
N TYR A 183 6.53 2.00 17.14
CA TYR A 183 7.31 1.07 17.96
C TYR A 183 7.48 -0.27 17.26
#